data_aa447b33b2591ca2984d4077fc63e531
#
_entry.id   aa447b33b2591ca2984d4077fc63e531
#
_cell.length_a   1.000
_cell.length_b   1.000
_cell.length_c   1.000
_cell.angle_alpha   90.00
_cell.angle_beta   90.00
_cell.angle_gamma   90.00
#
_symmetry.space_group_name_H-M   'P 1'
#
loop_
_entity.id
_entity.type
_entity.pdbx_description
1 polymer ?
#
loop_
_entity_poly.entity_id
_entity_poly.type
_entity_poly.pdbx_seq_one_letter_code
_entity_poly.pdbx_strand_id
1 'polypeptide(L)'
;MIPLKSFKLGKRVKGYIIASVISILVLIILITKTVLSRLHENSTDIVLIIVFIVLSSIFIYKSVEEVIKCIVVLAKRGYIDINIDADLEELIDDDVILLKGPKIVVIGGGTGLSTMLRGLKNYTSNITAIVTVGDDGGGSGVLREDLGILPPGDIRNCILALARTEPLMEELLQYRFKDGRLKNQNFGNLFLAAMDGISDNFEDAVQKMSSVLAVKGKVLPVTLEDMVLEAELENGNKVRGESIIGEEVIEQDSRIKKLKIFPEDAKALDDAISAIEDADAIVLGPGSLYTSILPNLLVKDITRSIKKSKALKLYICNIMTQPGETQKFSVSDHIKVIFDHCGRDIIDCVIANEESIHPDLRDKYYAEGSDIVNLDIEELEKLGVDVVKDDLTETQKTYVRH
;
A
#
# COMPACT_ATOMS: atom_id res chain seq x y z
N MET A 1 -23.82 -15.48 28.88
CA MET A 1 -22.93 -15.22 30.05
C MET A 1 -21.57 -15.78 29.70
N ILE A 2 -20.68 -14.94 29.20
CA ILE A 2 -19.35 -15.32 28.69
C ILE A 2 -18.35 -15.17 29.85
N PRO A 3 -17.49 -16.14 30.11
CA PRO A 3 -16.58 -16.06 31.26
C PRO A 3 -15.49 -15.03 31.00
N LEU A 4 -15.32 -14.09 31.94
CA LEU A 4 -14.30 -13.04 32.02
C LEU A 4 -12.84 -13.54 32.05
N LYS A 5 -12.49 -14.64 31.41
CA LYS A 5 -11.23 -15.37 31.68
C LYS A 5 -10.04 -15.09 30.80
N SER A 6 -10.10 -14.14 29.86
CA SER A 6 -8.92 -13.93 28.99
C SER A 6 -8.61 -12.49 28.55
N PHE A 7 -8.99 -11.47 29.35
CA PHE A 7 -8.52 -10.13 29.03
C PHE A 7 -7.08 -9.95 29.56
N LYS A 8 -6.09 -10.14 28.71
CA LYS A 8 -4.70 -9.89 29.03
C LYS A 8 -4.32 -8.48 28.62
N LEU A 9 -4.18 -7.58 29.56
CA LEU A 9 -3.64 -6.23 29.34
C LEU A 9 -2.16 -6.29 28.99
N GLY A 10 -1.71 -5.50 28.03
CA GLY A 10 -0.32 -5.38 27.63
C GLY A 10 0.62 -5.12 28.81
N LYS A 11 1.83 -5.64 28.79
CA LYS A 11 2.79 -5.57 29.91
C LYS A 11 2.98 -4.17 30.47
N ARG A 12 3.00 -3.14 29.58
CA ARG A 12 3.13 -1.73 29.98
C ARG A 12 1.88 -1.21 30.71
N VAL A 13 0.69 -1.51 30.21
CA VAL A 13 -0.58 -1.13 30.84
C VAL A 13 -0.72 -1.79 32.19
N LYS A 14 -0.40 -3.09 32.31
CA LYS A 14 -0.34 -3.81 33.62
C LYS A 14 0.64 -3.13 34.58
N GLY A 15 1.83 -2.74 34.06
CA GLY A 15 2.82 -2.03 34.87
C GLY A 15 2.29 -0.72 35.45
N TYR A 16 1.65 0.11 34.65
CA TYR A 16 1.07 1.39 35.12
C TYR A 16 -0.10 1.19 36.08
N ILE A 17 -0.98 0.22 35.83
CA ILE A 17 -2.09 -0.11 36.75
C ILE A 17 -1.55 -0.58 38.10
N ILE A 18 -0.58 -1.50 38.09
CA ILE A 18 0.06 -1.99 39.34
C ILE A 18 0.71 -0.82 40.08
N ALA A 19 1.47 0.04 39.39
CA ALA A 19 2.09 1.20 40.00
C ALA A 19 1.06 2.18 40.59
N SER A 20 -0.07 2.41 39.91
CA SER A 20 -1.17 3.23 40.40
C SER A 20 -1.79 2.64 41.67
N VAL A 21 -2.05 1.33 41.69
CA VAL A 21 -2.62 0.64 42.87
C VAL A 21 -1.66 0.71 44.06
N ILE A 22 -0.37 0.46 43.84
CA ILE A 22 0.65 0.54 44.90
C ILE A 22 0.73 1.98 45.44
N SER A 23 0.76 2.98 44.58
CA SER A 23 0.84 4.39 44.97
C SER A 23 -0.40 4.84 45.77
N ILE A 24 -1.59 4.40 45.39
CA ILE A 24 -2.83 4.66 46.13
C ILE A 24 -2.80 3.96 47.53
N LEU A 25 -2.34 2.70 47.58
CA LEU A 25 -2.22 1.98 48.88
C LEU A 25 -1.27 2.69 49.82
N VAL A 26 -0.12 3.13 49.34
CA VAL A 26 0.85 3.89 50.15
C VAL A 26 0.25 5.21 50.62
N LEU A 27 -0.49 5.91 49.76
CA LEU A 27 -1.20 7.14 50.12
C LEU A 27 -2.24 6.92 51.23
N ILE A 28 -3.02 5.83 51.12
CA ILE A 28 -4.00 5.45 52.16
C ILE A 28 -3.29 5.17 53.49
N ILE A 29 -2.21 4.45 53.46
CA ILE A 29 -1.41 4.13 54.66
C ILE A 29 -0.87 5.43 55.31
N LEU A 30 -0.34 6.35 54.51
CA LEU A 30 0.16 7.64 55.01
C LEU A 30 -0.95 8.50 55.62
N ILE A 31 -2.12 8.62 54.96
CA ILE A 31 -3.27 9.35 55.48
C ILE A 31 -3.78 8.72 56.78
N THR A 32 -3.86 7.36 56.81
CA THR A 32 -4.32 6.64 58.00
C THR A 32 -3.36 6.85 59.17
N LYS A 33 -2.03 6.78 58.91
CA LYS A 33 -1.01 7.07 59.92
C LYS A 33 -1.13 8.50 60.46
N THR A 34 -1.31 9.49 59.56
CA THR A 34 -1.45 10.91 59.94
C THR A 34 -2.72 11.18 60.73
N VAL A 35 -3.84 10.51 60.38
CA VAL A 35 -5.15 10.62 61.12
C VAL A 35 -5.08 9.90 62.46
N LEU A 36 -4.42 8.74 62.58
CA LEU A 36 -4.31 8.01 63.85
C LEU A 36 -3.29 8.63 64.81
N SER A 37 -2.22 9.26 64.30
CA SER A 37 -1.24 9.97 65.12
C SER A 37 -1.77 11.34 65.51
N ARG A 38 -2.86 11.41 66.30
CA ARG A 38 -3.33 12.67 66.89
C ARG A 38 -2.13 13.37 67.52
N LEU A 39 -1.79 14.59 66.99
CA LEU A 39 -0.91 15.56 67.61
C LEU A 39 0.63 15.41 67.40
N HIS A 40 1.11 15.41 66.22
CA HIS A 40 2.33 16.17 65.88
C HIS A 40 2.30 16.50 64.41
N GLU A 41 2.09 17.77 64.06
CA GLU A 41 2.29 18.30 62.72
C GLU A 41 3.78 18.19 62.35
N ASN A 42 4.19 17.06 61.85
CA ASN A 42 5.47 16.92 61.18
C ASN A 42 5.28 17.38 59.73
N SER A 43 5.83 18.52 59.40
CA SER A 43 5.84 19.07 58.01
C SER A 43 6.33 18.06 56.97
N THR A 44 7.14 17.08 57.39
CA THR A 44 7.63 15.99 56.55
C THR A 44 6.54 15.01 56.10
N ASP A 45 5.55 14.70 56.96
CA ASP A 45 4.44 13.79 56.59
C ASP A 45 3.49 14.45 55.59
N ILE A 46 3.26 15.75 55.71
CA ILE A 46 2.46 16.52 54.75
C ILE A 46 3.14 16.56 53.38
N VAL A 47 4.45 16.80 53.32
CA VAL A 47 5.20 16.79 52.09
C VAL A 47 5.16 15.43 51.42
N LEU A 48 5.31 14.34 52.18
CA LEU A 48 5.24 12.96 51.67
C LEU A 48 3.83 12.67 51.10
N ILE A 49 2.75 13.08 51.74
CA ILE A 49 1.40 12.91 51.26
C ILE A 49 1.23 13.63 49.91
N ILE A 50 1.69 14.88 49.80
CA ILE A 50 1.62 15.66 48.56
C ILE A 50 2.40 14.96 47.43
N VAL A 51 3.61 14.49 47.72
CA VAL A 51 4.42 13.77 46.73
C VAL A 51 3.72 12.51 46.23
N PHE A 52 3.12 11.72 47.14
CA PHE A 52 2.40 10.51 46.73
C PHE A 52 1.09 10.80 46.01
N ILE A 53 0.40 11.90 46.30
CA ILE A 53 -0.78 12.37 45.54
C ILE A 53 -0.34 12.69 44.08
N VAL A 54 0.76 13.45 43.91
CA VAL A 54 1.28 13.80 42.60
C VAL A 54 1.71 12.55 41.82
N LEU A 55 2.46 11.63 42.45
CA LEU A 55 2.86 10.39 41.82
C LEU A 55 1.68 9.52 41.41
N SER A 56 0.68 9.35 42.31
CA SER A 56 -0.55 8.61 42.00
C SER A 56 -1.27 9.21 40.82
N SER A 57 -1.40 10.54 40.76
CA SER A 57 -2.07 11.27 39.68
C SER A 57 -1.33 11.04 38.33
N ILE A 58 0.00 11.07 38.36
CA ILE A 58 0.83 10.80 37.15
C ILE A 58 0.63 9.36 36.68
N PHE A 59 0.64 8.38 37.57
CA PHE A 59 0.45 6.98 37.20
C PHE A 59 -0.97 6.69 36.72
N ILE A 60 -1.98 7.28 37.33
CA ILE A 60 -3.38 7.18 36.89
C ILE A 60 -3.51 7.81 35.50
N TYR A 61 -2.96 9.03 35.31
CA TYR A 61 -2.99 9.71 34.01
C TYR A 61 -2.35 8.86 32.91
N LYS A 62 -1.16 8.31 33.18
CA LYS A 62 -0.47 7.40 32.23
C LYS A 62 -1.26 6.13 31.96
N SER A 63 -1.91 5.54 32.96
CA SER A 63 -2.76 4.36 32.75
C SER A 63 -3.97 4.69 31.89
N VAL A 64 -4.63 5.83 32.12
CA VAL A 64 -5.77 6.29 31.33
C VAL A 64 -5.34 6.63 29.89
N GLU A 65 -4.22 7.32 29.73
CA GLU A 65 -3.64 7.62 28.42
C GLU A 65 -3.40 6.34 27.58
N GLU A 66 -2.80 5.32 28.18
CA GLU A 66 -2.53 4.04 27.48
C GLU A 66 -3.84 3.27 27.18
N VAL A 67 -4.81 3.29 28.10
CA VAL A 67 -6.14 2.68 27.85
C VAL A 67 -6.87 3.42 26.75
N ILE A 68 -6.84 4.76 26.73
CA ILE A 68 -7.46 5.57 25.68
C ILE A 68 -6.78 5.29 24.32
N LYS A 69 -5.44 5.20 24.28
CA LYS A 69 -4.72 4.82 23.07
C LYS A 69 -5.19 3.45 22.55
N CYS A 70 -5.32 2.47 23.45
CA CYS A 70 -5.86 1.16 23.09
C CYS A 70 -7.29 1.26 22.54
N ILE A 71 -8.18 1.99 23.20
CA ILE A 71 -9.56 2.19 22.76
C ILE A 71 -9.62 2.92 21.43
N VAL A 72 -8.83 3.98 21.23
CA VAL A 72 -8.77 4.73 19.97
C VAL A 72 -8.26 3.87 18.82
N VAL A 73 -7.25 3.03 19.08
CA VAL A 73 -6.74 2.06 18.09
C VAL A 73 -7.82 1.04 17.73
N LEU A 74 -8.55 0.53 18.72
CA LEU A 74 -9.65 -0.41 18.50
C LEU A 74 -10.84 0.23 17.78
N ALA A 75 -11.19 1.48 18.13
CA ALA A 75 -12.26 2.23 17.49
C ALA A 75 -11.93 2.57 16.03
N LYS A 76 -10.71 3.06 15.75
CA LYS A 76 -10.26 3.34 14.37
C LYS A 76 -10.23 2.09 13.49
N ARG A 77 -10.25 0.90 14.08
CA ARG A 77 -10.17 -0.40 13.40
C ARG A 77 -11.52 -1.08 13.21
N GLY A 78 -12.62 -0.47 13.63
CA GLY A 78 -13.95 -1.08 13.55
C GLY A 78 -14.15 -2.31 14.45
N TYR A 79 -13.25 -2.56 15.41
CA TYR A 79 -13.34 -3.68 16.36
C TYR A 79 -14.31 -3.45 17.52
N ILE A 80 -15.14 -2.43 17.50
CA ILE A 80 -16.15 -2.18 18.55
C ILE A 80 -17.43 -2.98 18.31
N ASP A 81 -17.51 -3.79 17.26
CA ASP A 81 -18.48 -4.89 17.23
C ASP A 81 -17.76 -6.16 17.72
N ILE A 82 -17.95 -6.39 18.99
CA ILE A 82 -17.27 -7.32 19.87
C ILE A 82 -17.57 -8.76 19.44
N ASN A 83 -16.66 -9.39 18.70
CA ASN A 83 -16.54 -10.83 18.78
C ASN A 83 -15.46 -11.13 19.84
N ILE A 84 -15.91 -11.53 21.02
CA ILE A 84 -15.15 -11.60 22.29
C ILE A 84 -14.13 -12.74 22.32
N ASP A 85 -13.97 -13.51 21.24
CA ASP A 85 -13.13 -14.71 21.20
C ASP A 85 -11.72 -14.50 20.61
N ALA A 86 -11.39 -13.31 20.12
CA ALA A 86 -10.02 -13.02 19.71
C ALA A 86 -9.21 -12.46 20.90
N ASP A 87 -8.03 -12.98 21.12
CA ASP A 87 -7.15 -12.53 22.19
C ASP A 87 -6.74 -11.07 21.92
N LEU A 88 -7.37 -10.13 22.61
CA LEU A 88 -7.24 -8.67 22.36
C LEU A 88 -5.78 -8.17 22.51
N GLU A 89 -4.97 -8.92 23.28
CA GLU A 89 -3.56 -8.65 23.51
C GLU A 89 -2.75 -9.01 22.25
N GLU A 90 -3.09 -10.11 21.57
CA GLU A 90 -2.46 -10.55 20.32
C GLU A 90 -2.77 -9.57 19.18
N LEU A 91 -4.03 -9.11 19.06
CA LEU A 91 -4.44 -8.11 18.07
C LEU A 91 -3.78 -6.74 18.27
N ILE A 92 -3.58 -6.31 19.54
CA ILE A 92 -2.94 -5.02 19.85
C ILE A 92 -1.43 -5.12 19.64
N ASP A 93 -0.80 -6.23 20.02
CA ASP A 93 0.64 -6.44 19.83
C ASP A 93 0.98 -6.54 18.34
N ASP A 94 0.19 -7.26 17.53
CA ASP A 94 0.38 -7.37 16.09
C ASP A 94 0.31 -6.00 15.39
N ASP A 95 -0.67 -5.20 15.75
CA ASP A 95 -0.82 -3.89 15.12
C ASP A 95 0.25 -2.88 15.58
N VAL A 96 0.73 -2.97 16.82
CA VAL A 96 1.88 -2.18 17.30
C VAL A 96 3.17 -2.61 16.60
N ILE A 97 3.34 -3.90 16.34
CA ILE A 97 4.46 -4.44 15.57
C ILE A 97 4.40 -3.91 14.13
N LEU A 98 3.25 -3.98 13.48
CA LEU A 98 3.07 -3.49 12.11
C LEU A 98 3.31 -1.97 11.97
N LEU A 99 2.92 -1.18 12.98
CA LEU A 99 3.20 0.27 13.02
C LEU A 99 4.69 0.61 13.18
N LYS A 100 5.50 -0.32 13.71
CA LYS A 100 6.96 -0.20 13.81
C LYS A 100 7.71 -0.83 12.65
N GLY A 101 6.98 -1.44 11.72
CA GLY A 101 7.55 -2.04 10.52
C GLY A 101 8.20 -0.99 9.61
N PRO A 102 8.98 -1.44 8.62
CA PRO A 102 9.65 -0.55 7.67
C PRO A 102 8.64 0.29 6.88
N LYS A 103 9.06 1.49 6.51
CA LYS A 103 8.33 2.38 5.61
C LYS A 103 8.58 1.94 4.17
N ILE A 104 7.57 1.42 3.52
CA ILE A 104 7.68 0.88 2.17
C ILE A 104 6.82 1.72 1.22
N VAL A 105 7.48 2.28 0.21
CA VAL A 105 6.81 2.92 -0.91
C VAL A 105 6.72 1.91 -2.05
N VAL A 106 5.51 1.73 -2.58
CA VAL A 106 5.26 0.84 -3.71
C VAL A 106 4.74 1.65 -4.89
N ILE A 107 5.36 1.51 -6.06
CA ILE A 107 5.06 2.33 -7.24
C ILE A 107 4.62 1.42 -8.39
N GLY A 108 3.45 1.71 -8.98
CA GLY A 108 2.93 0.91 -10.07
C GLY A 108 1.45 1.17 -10.37
N GLY A 109 0.74 0.11 -10.76
CA GLY A 109 -0.69 0.10 -11.07
C GLY A 109 -1.17 -1.34 -11.31
N GLY A 110 -2.44 -1.48 -11.64
CA GLY A 110 -3.03 -2.75 -12.06
C GLY A 110 -3.21 -3.80 -10.96
N THR A 111 -3.48 -5.02 -11.42
CA THR A 111 -3.82 -6.16 -10.55
C THR A 111 -2.59 -6.67 -9.78
N GLY A 112 -1.41 -6.69 -10.40
CA GLY A 112 -0.18 -7.17 -9.77
C GLY A 112 0.16 -6.39 -8.51
N LEU A 113 0.14 -5.06 -8.59
CA LEU A 113 0.38 -4.18 -7.46
C LEU A 113 -0.61 -4.45 -6.31
N SER A 114 -1.91 -4.53 -6.61
CA SER A 114 -2.93 -4.78 -5.59
C SER A 114 -2.79 -6.15 -4.93
N THR A 115 -2.34 -7.17 -5.67
CA THR A 115 -2.05 -8.50 -5.11
C THR A 115 -0.90 -8.45 -4.12
N MET A 116 0.21 -7.79 -4.47
CA MET A 116 1.33 -7.61 -3.56
C MET A 116 0.96 -6.81 -2.31
N LEU A 117 0.18 -5.73 -2.45
CA LEU A 117 -0.27 -4.92 -1.33
C LEU A 117 -1.11 -5.72 -0.31
N ARG A 118 -1.92 -6.69 -0.77
CA ARG A 118 -2.66 -7.60 0.12
C ARG A 118 -1.73 -8.45 1.00
N GLY A 119 -0.62 -8.91 0.44
CA GLY A 119 0.41 -9.61 1.20
C GLY A 119 1.17 -8.67 2.15
N LEU A 120 1.66 -7.57 1.61
CA LEU A 120 2.55 -6.64 2.31
C LEU A 120 1.93 -6.01 3.56
N LYS A 121 0.61 -5.73 3.56
CA LYS A 121 -0.11 -5.18 4.72
C LYS A 121 -0.06 -6.06 5.98
N ASN A 122 0.34 -7.33 5.85
CA ASN A 122 0.51 -8.24 6.98
C ASN A 122 1.89 -8.12 7.65
N TYR A 123 2.83 -7.40 7.03
CA TYR A 123 4.20 -7.22 7.52
C TYR A 123 4.48 -5.80 8.04
N THR A 124 3.81 -4.81 7.47
CA THR A 124 3.91 -3.41 7.92
C THR A 124 2.62 -2.65 7.65
N SER A 125 2.32 -1.68 8.49
CA SER A 125 1.26 -0.69 8.24
C SER A 125 1.79 0.59 7.59
N ASN A 126 3.13 0.74 7.48
CA ASN A 126 3.78 1.93 6.92
C ASN A 126 3.97 1.80 5.41
N ILE A 127 2.86 1.51 4.70
CA ILE A 127 2.86 1.36 3.25
C ILE A 127 2.32 2.64 2.60
N THR A 128 3.02 3.13 1.57
CA THR A 128 2.49 4.14 0.67
C THR A 128 2.50 3.59 -0.76
N ALA A 129 1.32 3.42 -1.35
CA ALA A 129 1.18 3.03 -2.76
C ALA A 129 1.04 4.29 -3.62
N ILE A 130 1.98 4.51 -4.53
CA ILE A 130 1.94 5.57 -5.56
C ILE A 130 1.47 4.92 -6.85
N VAL A 131 0.33 5.37 -7.36
CA VAL A 131 -0.41 4.66 -8.40
C VAL A 131 -0.58 5.54 -9.64
N THR A 132 -0.37 4.93 -10.82
CA THR A 132 -0.57 5.61 -12.10
C THR A 132 -2.01 6.06 -12.30
N VAL A 133 -2.19 7.14 -13.05
CA VAL A 133 -3.47 7.72 -13.46
C VAL A 133 -3.58 7.81 -14.98
N GLY A 134 -2.87 6.95 -15.70
CA GLY A 134 -2.87 6.95 -17.17
C GLY A 134 -3.92 6.04 -17.81
N ASP A 135 -4.67 5.24 -17.04
CA ASP A 135 -5.71 4.31 -17.54
C ASP A 135 -6.84 5.08 -18.24
N ASP A 136 -7.07 4.78 -19.51
CA ASP A 136 -8.16 5.34 -20.31
C ASP A 136 -9.10 4.24 -20.84
N GLY A 137 -8.96 3.01 -20.32
CA GLY A 137 -9.71 1.86 -20.74
C GLY A 137 -11.00 1.60 -19.95
N GLY A 138 -11.90 0.85 -20.55
CA GLY A 138 -13.09 0.28 -19.93
C GLY A 138 -13.92 1.26 -19.10
N GLY A 139 -14.29 0.85 -17.88
CA GLY A 139 -15.13 1.68 -17.01
C GLY A 139 -14.41 2.91 -16.42
N SER A 140 -13.09 2.86 -16.28
CA SER A 140 -12.28 4.01 -15.84
C SER A 140 -12.24 5.09 -16.90
N GLY A 141 -12.04 4.71 -18.17
CA GLY A 141 -12.04 5.65 -19.29
C GLY A 141 -13.39 6.35 -19.46
N VAL A 142 -14.50 5.62 -19.35
CA VAL A 142 -15.85 6.22 -19.40
C VAL A 142 -16.05 7.27 -18.31
N LEU A 143 -15.64 6.99 -17.06
CA LEU A 143 -15.79 7.97 -15.98
C LEU A 143 -14.86 9.17 -16.14
N ARG A 144 -13.66 8.96 -16.68
CA ARG A 144 -12.74 10.03 -17.04
C ARG A 144 -13.33 10.96 -18.13
N GLU A 145 -13.94 10.39 -19.18
CA GLU A 145 -14.58 11.14 -20.25
C GLU A 145 -15.84 11.88 -19.78
N ASP A 146 -16.74 11.17 -19.08
CA ASP A 146 -18.06 11.69 -18.71
C ASP A 146 -18.00 12.70 -17.56
N LEU A 147 -17.11 12.50 -16.59
CA LEU A 147 -17.06 13.29 -15.36
C LEU A 147 -15.80 14.16 -15.23
N GLY A 148 -14.80 13.98 -16.11
CA GLY A 148 -13.53 14.71 -16.04
C GLY A 148 -12.68 14.36 -14.82
N ILE A 149 -12.91 13.22 -14.19
CA ILE A 149 -12.13 12.73 -13.04
C ILE A 149 -10.91 11.93 -13.49
N LEU A 150 -9.92 11.80 -12.63
CA LEU A 150 -8.82 10.87 -12.87
C LEU A 150 -9.33 9.42 -12.86
N PRO A 151 -8.70 8.49 -13.62
CA PRO A 151 -9.15 7.11 -13.74
C PRO A 151 -9.12 6.40 -12.38
N PRO A 152 -10.28 5.91 -11.90
CA PRO A 152 -10.37 5.38 -10.54
C PRO A 152 -9.92 3.92 -10.39
N GLY A 153 -9.74 3.18 -11.49
CA GLY A 153 -9.61 1.72 -11.50
C GLY A 153 -8.45 1.20 -10.63
N ASP A 154 -7.24 1.62 -10.92
CA ASP A 154 -6.03 1.17 -10.22
C ASP A 154 -5.96 1.70 -8.79
N ILE A 155 -6.33 2.96 -8.59
CA ILE A 155 -6.44 3.58 -7.25
C ILE A 155 -7.39 2.78 -6.38
N ARG A 156 -8.61 2.49 -6.87
CA ARG A 156 -9.59 1.67 -6.15
C ARG A 156 -9.06 0.27 -5.83
N ASN A 157 -8.37 -0.40 -6.77
CA ASN A 157 -7.78 -1.71 -6.53
C ASN A 157 -6.77 -1.68 -5.38
N CYS A 158 -5.92 -0.65 -5.32
CA CYS A 158 -4.95 -0.47 -4.24
C CYS A 158 -5.61 -0.12 -2.90
N ILE A 159 -6.64 0.73 -2.90
CA ILE A 159 -7.45 1.03 -1.71
C ILE A 159 -8.04 -0.27 -1.14
N LEU A 160 -8.70 -1.09 -1.98
CA LEU A 160 -9.29 -2.37 -1.55
C LEU A 160 -8.24 -3.37 -1.05
N ALA A 161 -7.07 -3.41 -1.68
CA ALA A 161 -5.98 -4.28 -1.26
C ALA A 161 -5.49 -3.96 0.15
N LEU A 162 -5.43 -2.69 0.52
CA LEU A 162 -4.99 -2.21 1.83
C LEU A 162 -6.14 -2.06 2.84
N ALA A 163 -7.38 -2.14 2.40
CA ALA A 163 -8.54 -2.01 3.26
C ALA A 163 -8.69 -3.18 4.24
N ARG A 164 -9.37 -2.90 5.36
CA ARG A 164 -9.89 -3.90 6.31
C ARG A 164 -11.41 -3.93 6.16
N THR A 165 -11.88 -4.53 5.09
CA THR A 165 -13.30 -4.61 4.80
C THR A 165 -13.86 -5.99 5.12
N GLU A 166 -15.12 -6.01 5.54
CA GLU A 166 -15.91 -7.24 5.57
C GLU A 166 -16.01 -7.85 4.17
N PRO A 167 -16.07 -9.19 4.02
CA PRO A 167 -16.12 -9.84 2.71
C PRO A 167 -17.24 -9.32 1.80
N LEU A 168 -18.41 -9.03 2.38
CA LEU A 168 -19.54 -8.48 1.62
C LEU A 168 -19.25 -7.09 1.04
N MET A 169 -18.53 -6.24 1.79
CA MET A 169 -18.13 -4.91 1.31
C MET A 169 -17.11 -5.02 0.19
N GLU A 170 -16.17 -5.96 0.28
CA GLU A 170 -15.21 -6.23 -0.79
C GLU A 170 -15.93 -6.71 -2.05
N GLU A 171 -16.87 -7.66 -1.92
CA GLU A 171 -17.69 -8.13 -3.04
C GLU A 171 -18.48 -6.99 -3.69
N LEU A 172 -19.12 -6.12 -2.88
CA LEU A 172 -19.87 -4.97 -3.37
C LEU A 172 -18.97 -3.99 -4.13
N LEU A 173 -17.81 -3.65 -3.61
CA LEU A 173 -16.88 -2.70 -4.25
C LEU A 173 -16.20 -3.29 -5.50
N GLN A 174 -16.20 -4.61 -5.64
CA GLN A 174 -15.75 -5.29 -6.85
C GLN A 174 -16.89 -5.58 -7.84
N TYR A 175 -18.15 -5.36 -7.42
CA TYR A 175 -19.31 -5.65 -8.25
C TYR A 175 -19.27 -4.86 -9.56
N ARG A 176 -19.51 -5.58 -10.66
CA ARG A 176 -19.64 -4.99 -12.01
C ARG A 176 -21.07 -5.17 -12.51
N PHE A 177 -21.69 -4.06 -12.91
CA PHE A 177 -23.05 -4.07 -13.43
C PHE A 177 -23.13 -4.86 -14.74
N LYS A 178 -24.09 -5.77 -14.81
CA LYS A 178 -24.27 -6.67 -15.96
C LYS A 178 -25.20 -6.10 -17.03
N ASP A 179 -26.13 -5.23 -16.63
CA ASP A 179 -27.22 -4.74 -17.46
C ASP A 179 -27.49 -3.25 -17.26
N GLY A 180 -28.35 -2.69 -18.15
CA GLY A 180 -28.80 -1.29 -18.08
C GLY A 180 -27.73 -0.28 -18.51
N ARG A 181 -27.94 0.99 -18.15
CA ARG A 181 -27.03 2.09 -18.51
C ARG A 181 -25.67 2.01 -17.80
N LEU A 182 -25.62 1.31 -16.68
CA LEU A 182 -24.37 1.11 -15.92
C LEU A 182 -23.64 -0.17 -16.33
N LYS A 183 -24.08 -0.86 -17.41
CA LYS A 183 -23.42 -2.09 -17.87
C LYS A 183 -21.91 -1.88 -18.00
N ASN A 184 -21.14 -2.83 -17.49
CA ASN A 184 -19.68 -2.84 -17.40
C ASN A 184 -19.06 -1.82 -16.43
N GLN A 185 -19.84 -0.92 -15.82
CA GLN A 185 -19.31 -0.08 -14.73
C GLN A 185 -19.08 -0.90 -13.47
N ASN A 186 -18.02 -0.55 -12.75
CA ASN A 186 -17.70 -1.14 -11.45
C ASN A 186 -18.23 -0.25 -10.34
N PHE A 187 -18.89 -0.84 -9.33
CA PHE A 187 -19.47 -0.06 -8.23
C PHE A 187 -18.40 0.72 -7.43
N GLY A 188 -17.24 0.11 -7.18
CA GLY A 188 -16.16 0.81 -6.47
C GLY A 188 -15.60 2.00 -7.23
N ASN A 189 -15.58 1.95 -8.59
CA ASN A 189 -15.21 3.10 -9.40
C ASN A 189 -16.26 4.22 -9.28
N LEU A 190 -17.56 3.87 -9.32
CA LEU A 190 -18.65 4.83 -9.10
C LEU A 190 -18.61 5.41 -7.68
N PHE A 191 -18.24 4.60 -6.70
CA PHE A 191 -18.09 5.04 -5.32
C PHE A 191 -16.96 6.08 -5.18
N LEU A 192 -15.80 5.83 -5.79
CA LEU A 192 -14.69 6.80 -5.80
C LEU A 192 -15.06 8.08 -6.58
N ALA A 193 -15.76 7.94 -7.72
CA ALA A 193 -16.28 9.09 -8.47
C ALA A 193 -17.27 9.95 -7.65
N ALA A 194 -18.13 9.30 -6.85
CA ALA A 194 -19.02 10.02 -5.94
C ALA A 194 -18.25 10.71 -4.80
N MET A 195 -17.18 10.07 -4.29
CA MET A 195 -16.28 10.70 -3.31
C MET A 195 -15.58 11.93 -3.91
N ASP A 196 -15.16 11.86 -5.17
CA ASP A 196 -14.55 13.00 -5.87
C ASP A 196 -15.53 14.19 -5.97
N GLY A 197 -16.78 13.91 -6.27
CA GLY A 197 -17.85 14.93 -6.35
C GLY A 197 -18.15 15.67 -5.04
N ILE A 198 -17.71 15.14 -3.87
CA ILE A 198 -17.85 15.78 -2.54
C ILE A 198 -16.51 16.18 -1.92
N SER A 199 -15.45 16.16 -2.72
CA SER A 199 -14.08 16.42 -2.29
C SER A 199 -13.52 17.66 -2.98
N ASP A 200 -12.47 18.25 -2.43
CA ASP A 200 -11.80 19.41 -3.00
C ASP A 200 -10.99 19.05 -4.26
N ASN A 201 -10.50 17.80 -4.32
CA ASN A 201 -9.76 17.24 -5.45
C ASN A 201 -9.72 15.70 -5.34
N PHE A 202 -9.16 15.05 -6.36
CA PHE A 202 -9.09 13.59 -6.42
C PHE A 202 -8.24 12.96 -5.29
N GLU A 203 -7.19 13.62 -4.81
CA GLU A 203 -6.40 13.15 -3.66
C GLU A 203 -7.26 13.10 -2.39
N ASP A 204 -8.03 14.14 -2.11
CA ASP A 204 -8.97 14.21 -0.99
C ASP A 204 -10.05 13.12 -1.10
N ALA A 205 -10.54 12.85 -2.32
CA ALA A 205 -11.47 11.75 -2.58
C ALA A 205 -10.87 10.38 -2.21
N VAL A 206 -9.62 10.13 -2.60
CA VAL A 206 -8.88 8.90 -2.28
C VAL A 206 -8.68 8.78 -0.76
N GLN A 207 -8.34 9.87 -0.07
CA GLN A 207 -8.19 9.89 1.38
C GLN A 207 -9.51 9.61 2.11
N LYS A 208 -10.61 10.23 1.67
CA LYS A 208 -11.95 10.00 2.22
C LYS A 208 -12.39 8.54 2.02
N MET A 209 -12.24 7.99 0.82
CA MET A 209 -12.55 6.58 0.55
C MET A 209 -11.68 5.65 1.41
N SER A 210 -10.39 5.94 1.53
CA SER A 210 -9.46 5.18 2.37
C SER A 210 -9.87 5.21 3.85
N SER A 211 -10.37 6.35 4.33
CA SER A 211 -10.88 6.49 5.70
C SER A 211 -12.14 5.66 5.94
N VAL A 212 -13.10 5.69 5.01
CA VAL A 212 -14.34 4.89 5.10
C VAL A 212 -14.05 3.40 5.12
N LEU A 213 -13.03 2.94 4.38
CA LEU A 213 -12.67 1.53 4.24
C LEU A 213 -11.58 1.09 5.23
N ALA A 214 -11.21 1.92 6.20
CA ALA A 214 -10.20 1.63 7.20
C ALA A 214 -8.88 1.07 6.60
N VAL A 215 -8.36 1.76 5.59
CA VAL A 215 -7.14 1.37 4.86
C VAL A 215 -5.93 1.38 5.78
N LYS A 216 -5.09 0.34 5.69
CA LYS A 216 -3.76 0.30 6.31
C LYS A 216 -2.74 0.94 5.35
N GLY A 217 -2.11 2.03 5.77
CA GLY A 217 -1.19 2.79 4.91
C GLY A 217 -1.87 3.90 4.12
N LYS A 218 -1.24 4.30 3.01
CA LYS A 218 -1.72 5.38 2.14
C LYS A 218 -1.77 4.92 0.69
N VAL A 219 -2.74 5.43 -0.06
CA VAL A 219 -2.79 5.31 -1.53
C VAL A 219 -2.79 6.72 -2.10
N LEU A 220 -1.88 7.00 -3.00
CA LEU A 220 -1.69 8.30 -3.61
C LEU A 220 -1.68 8.18 -5.14
N PRO A 221 -2.40 9.01 -5.89
CA PRO A 221 -2.16 9.14 -7.31
C PRO A 221 -0.76 9.72 -7.55
N VAL A 222 -0.09 9.33 -8.61
CA VAL A 222 1.26 9.85 -8.93
C VAL A 222 1.24 11.34 -9.23
N THR A 223 0.16 11.82 -9.82
CA THR A 223 -0.11 13.22 -10.19
C THR A 223 -1.62 13.49 -10.15
N LEU A 224 -2.01 14.75 -10.02
CA LEU A 224 -3.39 15.20 -10.20
C LEU A 224 -3.68 15.70 -11.62
N GLU A 225 -2.69 15.67 -12.50
CA GLU A 225 -2.87 16.07 -13.89
C GLU A 225 -3.47 14.95 -14.73
N ASP A 226 -4.24 15.32 -15.73
CA ASP A 226 -4.88 14.39 -16.67
C ASP A 226 -3.83 13.78 -17.61
N MET A 227 -3.20 12.69 -17.17
CA MET A 227 -2.05 12.07 -17.81
C MET A 227 -2.48 11.14 -18.95
N VAL A 228 -1.90 11.35 -20.15
CA VAL A 228 -2.09 10.50 -21.33
C VAL A 228 -0.76 9.88 -21.75
N LEU A 229 -0.76 8.60 -22.11
CA LEU A 229 0.42 7.89 -22.59
C LEU A 229 0.53 8.01 -24.11
N GLU A 230 1.75 8.18 -24.63
CA GLU A 230 2.09 8.09 -26.04
C GLU A 230 3.32 7.16 -26.22
N ALA A 231 3.12 6.07 -26.96
CA ALA A 231 4.20 5.16 -27.35
C ALA A 231 4.73 5.52 -28.75
N GLU A 232 6.03 5.69 -28.89
CA GLU A 232 6.73 5.71 -30.17
C GLU A 232 7.18 4.28 -30.47
N LEU A 233 6.76 3.75 -31.62
CA LEU A 233 7.11 2.41 -32.06
C LEU A 233 8.43 2.41 -32.88
N GLU A 234 9.06 1.24 -33.01
CA GLU A 234 10.30 1.10 -33.81
C GLU A 234 10.10 1.45 -35.29
N ASN A 235 8.89 1.23 -35.83
CA ASN A 235 8.52 1.63 -37.20
C ASN A 235 8.33 3.15 -37.37
N GLY A 236 8.48 3.94 -36.30
CA GLY A 236 8.34 5.39 -36.27
C GLY A 236 6.91 5.91 -36.04
N ASN A 237 5.93 5.03 -35.98
CA ASN A 237 4.55 5.44 -35.68
C ASN A 237 4.39 5.78 -34.20
N LYS A 238 3.38 6.60 -33.89
CA LYS A 238 3.01 6.99 -32.55
C LYS A 238 1.61 6.52 -32.22
N VAL A 239 1.46 5.94 -31.05
CA VAL A 239 0.19 5.45 -30.51
C VAL A 239 -0.11 6.20 -29.24
N ARG A 240 -1.28 6.81 -29.12
CA ARG A 240 -1.68 7.63 -27.98
C ARG A 240 -2.93 7.05 -27.33
N GLY A 241 -2.83 6.74 -26.05
CA GLY A 241 -3.85 6.11 -25.21
C GLY A 241 -3.35 4.78 -24.65
N GLU A 242 -3.44 4.62 -23.33
CA GLU A 242 -2.95 3.44 -22.62
C GLU A 242 -3.60 2.16 -23.14
N SER A 243 -4.92 2.17 -23.25
CA SER A 243 -5.75 1.00 -23.58
C SER A 243 -5.50 0.42 -24.97
N ILE A 244 -5.00 1.23 -25.91
CA ILE A 244 -4.79 0.80 -27.31
C ILE A 244 -3.34 0.49 -27.64
N ILE A 245 -2.37 0.86 -26.78
CA ILE A 245 -0.94 0.68 -27.07
C ILE A 245 -0.63 -0.79 -27.38
N GLY A 246 -1.11 -1.73 -26.55
CA GLY A 246 -0.82 -3.15 -26.73
C GLY A 246 -1.41 -3.73 -28.03
N GLU A 247 -2.63 -3.34 -28.39
CA GLU A 247 -3.30 -3.78 -29.63
C GLU A 247 -2.55 -3.26 -30.86
N GLU A 248 -2.24 -1.96 -30.88
CA GLU A 248 -1.52 -1.31 -31.98
C GLU A 248 -0.11 -1.87 -32.20
N VAL A 249 0.60 -2.21 -31.11
CA VAL A 249 1.91 -2.88 -31.19
C VAL A 249 1.80 -4.22 -31.89
N ILE A 250 0.75 -4.99 -31.60
CA ILE A 250 0.50 -6.29 -32.24
C ILE A 250 0.08 -6.09 -33.70
N GLU A 251 -0.88 -5.20 -33.99
CA GLU A 251 -1.37 -4.95 -35.35
C GLU A 251 -0.28 -4.45 -36.29
N GLN A 252 0.63 -3.62 -35.77
CA GLN A 252 1.72 -3.06 -36.57
C GLN A 252 2.98 -3.93 -36.59
N ASP A 253 2.98 -5.08 -35.91
CA ASP A 253 4.15 -5.96 -35.74
C ASP A 253 5.44 -5.17 -35.40
N SER A 254 5.30 -4.24 -34.44
CA SER A 254 6.37 -3.31 -34.10
C SER A 254 6.47 -3.14 -32.60
N ARG A 255 7.69 -3.07 -32.06
CA ARG A 255 7.94 -2.92 -30.63
C ARG A 255 7.84 -1.47 -30.18
N ILE A 256 7.58 -1.27 -28.89
CA ILE A 256 7.66 0.04 -28.26
C ILE A 256 9.14 0.44 -28.16
N LYS A 257 9.52 1.52 -28.83
CA LYS A 257 10.84 2.14 -28.76
C LYS A 257 10.97 3.09 -27.60
N LYS A 258 9.93 3.90 -27.36
CA LYS A 258 9.92 4.91 -26.30
C LYS A 258 8.51 5.20 -25.83
N LEU A 259 8.34 5.39 -24.52
CA LEU A 259 7.11 5.87 -23.93
C LEU A 259 7.28 7.32 -23.47
N LYS A 260 6.21 8.11 -23.60
CA LYS A 260 6.07 9.47 -23.08
C LYS A 260 4.76 9.63 -22.35
N ILE A 261 4.70 10.60 -21.46
CA ILE A 261 3.46 11.07 -20.81
C ILE A 261 3.16 12.48 -21.26
N PHE A 262 1.89 12.85 -21.29
CA PHE A 262 1.42 14.21 -21.50
C PHE A 262 0.47 14.60 -20.37
N PRO A 263 0.69 15.78 -19.75
CA PRO A 263 1.76 16.74 -20.01
C PRO A 263 3.17 16.20 -19.63
N GLU A 264 4.20 16.54 -20.42
CA GLU A 264 5.59 16.05 -20.18
C GLU A 264 6.23 16.61 -18.91
N ASP A 265 5.64 17.63 -18.30
CA ASP A 265 6.07 18.29 -17.07
C ASP A 265 5.07 18.06 -15.90
N ALA A 266 4.25 17.02 -16.01
CA ALA A 266 3.34 16.62 -14.95
C ALA A 266 4.04 16.60 -13.59
N LYS A 267 3.37 17.18 -12.58
CA LYS A 267 3.90 17.33 -11.22
C LYS A 267 3.47 16.17 -10.35
N ALA A 268 4.42 15.61 -9.61
CA ALA A 268 4.08 14.64 -8.59
C ALA A 268 3.39 15.31 -7.40
N LEU A 269 2.60 14.52 -6.65
CA LEU A 269 2.08 14.97 -5.37
C LEU A 269 3.23 15.16 -4.36
N ASP A 270 3.16 16.23 -3.56
CA ASP A 270 4.12 16.49 -2.49
C ASP A 270 4.16 15.36 -1.46
N ASP A 271 3.01 14.75 -1.15
CA ASP A 271 2.91 13.59 -0.27
C ASP A 271 3.63 12.36 -0.85
N ALA A 272 3.62 12.17 -2.18
CA ALA A 272 4.34 11.09 -2.85
C ALA A 272 5.86 11.30 -2.78
N ILE A 273 6.32 12.53 -3.02
CA ILE A 273 7.73 12.91 -2.89
C ILE A 273 8.21 12.68 -1.46
N SER A 274 7.46 13.19 -0.49
CA SER A 274 7.78 13.04 0.94
C SER A 274 7.84 11.57 1.38
N ALA A 275 6.92 10.73 0.88
CA ALA A 275 6.93 9.31 1.17
C ALA A 275 8.19 8.61 0.61
N ILE A 276 8.63 8.95 -0.61
CA ILE A 276 9.85 8.42 -1.23
C ILE A 276 11.11 8.84 -0.44
N GLU A 277 11.16 10.08 0.03
CA GLU A 277 12.30 10.61 0.80
C GLU A 277 12.42 9.96 2.19
N ASP A 278 11.30 9.56 2.80
CA ASP A 278 11.22 8.96 4.14
C ASP A 278 11.17 7.41 4.11
N ALA A 279 11.27 6.79 2.95
CA ALA A 279 11.17 5.35 2.77
C ALA A 279 12.43 4.60 3.26
N ASP A 280 12.23 3.40 3.80
CA ASP A 280 13.28 2.40 4.03
C ASP A 280 13.48 1.52 2.77
N ALA A 281 12.40 1.28 2.02
CA ALA A 281 12.43 0.57 0.73
C ALA A 281 11.45 1.17 -0.26
N ILE A 282 11.85 1.18 -1.53
CA ILE A 282 11.03 1.58 -2.67
C ILE A 282 10.91 0.38 -3.58
N VAL A 283 9.67 -0.04 -3.87
CA VAL A 283 9.37 -1.21 -4.70
C VAL A 283 8.69 -0.74 -5.98
N LEU A 284 9.27 -1.07 -7.12
CA LEU A 284 8.70 -0.83 -8.44
C LEU A 284 7.97 -2.09 -8.90
N GLY A 285 6.67 -2.01 -9.16
CA GLY A 285 5.85 -3.14 -9.59
C GLY A 285 5.39 -4.06 -8.44
N PRO A 286 4.92 -5.31 -8.74
CA PRO A 286 4.74 -5.85 -10.09
C PRO A 286 3.62 -5.15 -10.87
N GLY A 287 3.69 -5.23 -12.19
CA GLY A 287 2.71 -4.63 -13.10
C GLY A 287 3.24 -4.49 -14.52
N SER A 288 2.39 -4.10 -15.46
CA SER A 288 2.79 -3.84 -16.85
C SER A 288 3.93 -2.82 -16.90
N LEU A 289 5.01 -3.17 -17.61
CA LEU A 289 6.20 -2.32 -17.67
C LEU A 289 5.89 -0.94 -18.25
N TYR A 290 5.22 -0.91 -19.41
CA TYR A 290 4.95 0.32 -20.15
C TYR A 290 3.70 1.05 -19.68
N THR A 291 2.69 0.36 -19.17
CA THR A 291 1.41 0.98 -18.84
C THR A 291 1.18 1.19 -17.33
N SER A 292 1.91 0.47 -16.46
CA SER A 292 1.75 0.61 -15.01
C SER A 292 2.99 1.15 -14.29
N ILE A 293 4.22 0.77 -14.71
CA ILE A 293 5.45 1.14 -14.00
C ILE A 293 6.05 2.42 -14.57
N LEU A 294 6.38 2.41 -15.87
CA LEU A 294 7.01 3.56 -16.52
C LEU A 294 6.21 4.86 -16.43
N PRO A 295 4.87 4.88 -16.52
CA PRO A 295 4.12 6.13 -16.40
C PRO A 295 4.36 6.87 -15.09
N ASN A 296 4.50 6.16 -13.98
CA ASN A 296 4.86 6.75 -12.70
C ASN A 296 6.28 7.34 -12.72
N LEU A 297 7.22 6.58 -13.30
CA LEU A 297 8.63 6.97 -13.37
C LEU A 297 8.89 8.13 -14.34
N LEU A 298 8.04 8.30 -15.36
CA LEU A 298 8.13 9.42 -16.30
C LEU A 298 7.69 10.74 -15.69
N VAL A 299 6.96 10.74 -14.56
CA VAL A 299 6.80 11.93 -13.73
C VAL A 299 8.16 12.29 -13.11
N LYS A 300 8.79 13.32 -13.65
CA LYS A 300 10.21 13.64 -13.41
C LYS A 300 10.58 13.82 -11.93
N ASP A 301 9.65 14.34 -11.14
CA ASP A 301 9.86 14.53 -9.70
C ASP A 301 9.97 13.20 -8.96
N ILE A 302 9.17 12.18 -9.34
CA ILE A 302 9.24 10.82 -8.80
C ILE A 302 10.61 10.20 -9.04
N THR A 303 11.04 10.12 -10.32
CA THR A 303 12.36 9.55 -10.65
C THR A 303 13.51 10.30 -9.97
N ARG A 304 13.43 11.64 -9.88
CA ARG A 304 14.43 12.43 -9.19
C ARG A 304 14.50 12.12 -7.70
N SER A 305 13.35 11.95 -7.04
CA SER A 305 13.28 11.64 -5.62
C SER A 305 13.76 10.20 -5.34
N ILE A 306 13.40 9.21 -6.18
CA ILE A 306 13.92 7.83 -6.07
C ILE A 306 15.44 7.81 -6.15
N LYS A 307 16.06 8.51 -7.13
CA LYS A 307 17.52 8.57 -7.28
C LYS A 307 18.24 9.22 -6.09
N LYS A 308 17.61 10.18 -5.44
CA LYS A 308 18.15 10.84 -4.26
C LYS A 308 17.96 10.06 -2.97
N SER A 309 16.95 9.19 -2.93
CA SER A 309 16.61 8.41 -1.76
C SER A 309 17.71 7.41 -1.42
N LYS A 310 17.92 7.19 -0.11
CA LYS A 310 18.84 6.15 0.43
C LYS A 310 18.12 4.81 0.64
N ALA A 311 16.81 4.77 0.39
CA ALA A 311 16.03 3.54 0.48
C ALA A 311 16.57 2.47 -0.48
N LEU A 312 16.40 1.22 -0.10
CA LEU A 312 16.65 0.08 -1.00
C LEU A 312 15.63 0.11 -2.15
N LYS A 313 16.10 0.11 -3.38
CA LYS A 313 15.28 0.20 -4.60
C LYS A 313 15.14 -1.17 -5.23
N LEU A 314 13.94 -1.73 -5.16
CA LEU A 314 13.60 -3.06 -5.63
C LEU A 314 12.72 -2.96 -6.88
N TYR A 315 12.99 -3.79 -7.87
CA TYR A 315 12.08 -4.03 -8.98
C TYR A 315 11.55 -5.46 -8.91
N ILE A 316 10.23 -5.64 -8.92
CA ILE A 316 9.61 -6.96 -9.01
C ILE A 316 9.24 -7.22 -10.46
N CYS A 317 9.97 -8.14 -11.10
CA CYS A 317 9.76 -8.50 -12.49
C CYS A 317 8.52 -9.37 -12.64
N ASN A 318 7.74 -9.12 -13.69
CA ASN A 318 6.61 -9.98 -14.04
C ASN A 318 7.06 -11.41 -14.31
N ILE A 319 6.25 -12.39 -13.90
CA ILE A 319 6.52 -13.81 -14.16
C ILE A 319 6.32 -14.13 -15.64
N MET A 320 5.32 -13.52 -16.28
CA MET A 320 4.96 -13.73 -17.68
C MET A 320 5.23 -12.48 -18.51
N THR A 321 5.65 -12.69 -19.76
CA THR A 321 5.68 -11.62 -20.75
C THR A 321 4.28 -11.19 -21.12
N GLN A 322 4.12 -9.95 -21.56
CA GLN A 322 2.83 -9.37 -21.93
C GLN A 322 2.79 -9.11 -23.44
N PRO A 323 1.80 -9.71 -24.15
CA PRO A 323 1.61 -9.43 -25.58
C PRO A 323 1.41 -7.93 -25.83
N GLY A 324 2.05 -7.43 -26.90
CA GLY A 324 1.98 -6.01 -27.23
C GLY A 324 2.85 -5.08 -26.38
N GLU A 325 3.53 -5.60 -25.34
CA GLU A 325 4.44 -4.80 -24.49
C GLU A 325 5.84 -5.45 -24.40
N THR A 326 5.92 -6.60 -23.73
CA THR A 326 7.20 -7.23 -23.32
C THR A 326 7.43 -8.61 -23.96
N GLN A 327 6.88 -8.85 -25.14
CA GLN A 327 7.06 -10.11 -25.85
C GLN A 327 8.55 -10.47 -26.00
N LYS A 328 8.91 -11.69 -25.55
CA LYS A 328 10.28 -12.23 -25.58
C LYS A 328 11.29 -11.46 -24.73
N PHE A 329 10.85 -10.61 -23.82
CA PHE A 329 11.76 -9.92 -22.89
C PHE A 329 12.30 -10.91 -21.87
N SER A 330 13.59 -10.75 -21.56
CA SER A 330 14.21 -11.27 -20.35
C SER A 330 14.06 -10.29 -19.18
N VAL A 331 14.49 -10.70 -17.98
CA VAL A 331 14.53 -9.80 -16.82
C VAL A 331 15.45 -8.61 -17.11
N SER A 332 16.62 -8.84 -17.74
CA SER A 332 17.55 -7.75 -18.08
C SER A 332 16.95 -6.76 -19.08
N ASP A 333 16.08 -7.22 -19.99
CA ASP A 333 15.45 -6.32 -20.97
C ASP A 333 14.45 -5.36 -20.28
N HIS A 334 13.70 -5.83 -19.27
CA HIS A 334 12.86 -4.94 -18.45
C HIS A 334 13.70 -3.85 -17.77
N ILE A 335 14.85 -4.24 -17.17
CA ILE A 335 15.76 -3.30 -16.51
C ILE A 335 16.36 -2.30 -17.51
N LYS A 336 16.78 -2.76 -18.70
CA LYS A 336 17.31 -1.88 -19.76
C LYS A 336 16.28 -0.83 -20.16
N VAL A 337 15.03 -1.23 -20.37
CA VAL A 337 13.95 -0.29 -20.71
C VAL A 337 13.75 0.75 -19.61
N ILE A 338 13.75 0.36 -18.33
CA ILE A 338 13.65 1.31 -17.22
C ILE A 338 14.86 2.27 -17.21
N PHE A 339 16.07 1.74 -17.41
CA PHE A 339 17.28 2.57 -17.46
C PHE A 339 17.31 3.53 -18.66
N ASP A 340 16.81 3.12 -19.82
CA ASP A 340 16.74 3.95 -21.03
C ASP A 340 15.79 5.14 -20.87
N HIS A 341 14.69 4.96 -20.10
CA HIS A 341 13.72 6.01 -19.85
C HIS A 341 14.08 6.92 -18.67
N CYS A 342 14.63 6.32 -17.62
CA CYS A 342 14.81 6.99 -16.32
C CYS A 342 16.28 7.21 -15.95
N GLY A 343 17.21 6.56 -16.66
CA GLY A 343 18.63 6.51 -16.30
C GLY A 343 18.91 5.51 -15.18
N ARG A 344 20.19 5.27 -14.90
CA ARG A 344 20.65 4.35 -13.84
C ARG A 344 20.37 4.93 -12.44
N ASP A 345 20.71 4.20 -11.40
CA ASP A 345 20.53 4.53 -9.97
C ASP A 345 19.07 4.56 -9.50
N ILE A 346 18.20 3.83 -10.20
CA ILE A 346 16.77 3.72 -9.86
C ILE A 346 16.37 2.30 -9.40
N ILE A 347 17.25 1.31 -9.57
CA ILE A 347 17.09 -0.08 -9.16
C ILE A 347 18.42 -0.58 -8.59
N ASP A 348 18.39 -1.06 -7.35
CA ASP A 348 19.53 -1.73 -6.71
C ASP A 348 19.44 -3.25 -6.89
N CYS A 349 18.22 -3.81 -6.82
CA CYS A 349 17.99 -5.25 -6.86
C CYS A 349 16.71 -5.58 -7.62
N VAL A 350 16.71 -6.69 -8.34
CA VAL A 350 15.52 -7.26 -8.98
C VAL A 350 15.09 -8.54 -8.26
N ILE A 351 13.78 -8.66 -8.02
CA ILE A 351 13.17 -9.91 -7.56
C ILE A 351 12.52 -10.57 -8.77
N ALA A 352 12.95 -11.80 -9.07
CA ALA A 352 12.52 -12.53 -10.26
C ALA A 352 12.13 -13.97 -9.92
N ASN A 353 11.20 -14.52 -10.70
CA ASN A 353 10.78 -15.90 -10.57
C ASN A 353 11.85 -16.86 -11.14
N GLU A 354 12.18 -17.92 -10.37
CA GLU A 354 13.10 -18.98 -10.78
C GLU A 354 12.35 -20.24 -11.25
N GLU A 355 11.13 -20.45 -10.76
CA GLU A 355 10.40 -21.69 -10.99
C GLU A 355 9.77 -21.78 -12.38
N SER A 356 9.72 -23.02 -12.89
CA SER A 356 9.02 -23.36 -14.14
C SER A 356 7.53 -23.53 -13.88
N ILE A 357 6.70 -22.99 -14.75
CA ILE A 357 5.25 -23.19 -14.71
C ILE A 357 4.89 -24.58 -15.25
N HIS A 358 3.83 -25.20 -14.68
CA HIS A 358 3.33 -26.49 -15.17
C HIS A 358 3.06 -26.43 -16.69
N PRO A 359 3.47 -27.45 -17.47
CA PRO A 359 3.36 -27.44 -18.93
C PRO A 359 1.98 -27.06 -19.46
N ASP A 360 0.91 -27.61 -18.89
CA ASP A 360 -0.47 -27.34 -19.34
C ASP A 360 -0.86 -25.84 -19.21
N LEU A 361 -0.33 -25.15 -18.18
CA LEU A 361 -0.54 -23.73 -18.00
C LEU A 361 0.33 -22.91 -18.93
N ARG A 362 1.56 -23.35 -19.13
CA ARG A 362 2.49 -22.71 -20.09
C ARG A 362 1.90 -22.71 -21.49
N ASP A 363 1.38 -23.86 -21.95
CA ASP A 363 0.79 -23.99 -23.29
C ASP A 363 -0.42 -23.04 -23.46
N LYS A 364 -1.21 -22.86 -22.41
CA LYS A 364 -2.33 -21.91 -22.42
C LYS A 364 -1.83 -20.46 -22.59
N TYR A 365 -0.85 -20.03 -21.80
CA TYR A 365 -0.29 -18.68 -21.89
C TYR A 365 0.41 -18.46 -23.23
N TYR A 366 1.11 -19.50 -23.74
CA TYR A 366 1.76 -19.44 -25.03
C TYR A 366 0.75 -19.25 -26.18
N ALA A 367 -0.42 -19.90 -26.10
CA ALA A 367 -1.50 -19.70 -27.05
C ALA A 367 -2.09 -18.28 -27.02
N GLU A 368 -1.97 -17.58 -25.88
CA GLU A 368 -2.35 -16.16 -25.69
C GLU A 368 -1.19 -15.19 -26.05
N GLY A 369 -0.05 -15.69 -26.53
CA GLY A 369 1.12 -14.88 -26.90
C GLY A 369 2.05 -14.50 -25.74
N SER A 370 1.83 -15.07 -24.55
CA SER A 370 2.64 -14.86 -23.35
C SER A 370 3.57 -16.04 -23.11
N ASP A 371 4.77 -15.81 -22.60
CA ASP A 371 5.69 -16.86 -22.13
C ASP A 371 6.34 -16.43 -20.80
N ILE A 372 7.03 -17.35 -20.14
CA ILE A 372 7.78 -17.05 -18.91
C ILE A 372 8.88 -16.04 -19.25
N VAL A 373 9.05 -15.05 -18.38
CA VAL A 373 10.16 -14.12 -18.48
C VAL A 373 11.46 -14.86 -18.15
N ASN A 374 12.39 -14.88 -19.09
CA ASN A 374 13.66 -15.55 -18.89
C ASN A 374 14.57 -14.82 -17.91
N LEU A 375 15.07 -15.51 -16.88
CA LEU A 375 16.01 -14.98 -15.91
C LEU A 375 17.45 -15.12 -16.42
N ASP A 376 18.02 -14.03 -16.90
CA ASP A 376 19.35 -13.93 -17.49
C ASP A 376 20.35 -13.24 -16.55
N ILE A 377 20.80 -13.98 -15.52
CA ILE A 377 21.61 -13.46 -14.40
C ILE A 377 22.90 -12.77 -14.87
N GLU A 378 23.62 -13.38 -15.84
CA GLU A 378 24.88 -12.81 -16.37
C GLU A 378 24.70 -11.41 -16.97
N GLU A 379 23.56 -11.15 -17.61
CA GLU A 379 23.26 -9.82 -18.16
C GLU A 379 22.89 -8.82 -17.05
N LEU A 380 22.19 -9.28 -16.01
CA LEU A 380 21.85 -8.45 -14.85
C LEU A 380 23.11 -8.03 -14.07
N GLU A 381 24.06 -8.93 -13.88
CA GLU A 381 25.36 -8.61 -13.27
C GLU A 381 26.13 -7.53 -14.06
N LYS A 382 26.10 -7.59 -15.41
CA LYS A 382 26.70 -6.55 -16.27
C LYS A 382 26.01 -5.20 -16.15
N LEU A 383 24.72 -5.21 -15.83
CA LEU A 383 23.96 -3.99 -15.55
C LEU A 383 24.24 -3.43 -14.14
N GLY A 384 24.87 -4.20 -13.26
CA GLY A 384 25.17 -3.82 -11.87
C GLY A 384 23.93 -3.89 -10.97
N VAL A 385 22.99 -4.80 -11.25
CA VAL A 385 21.78 -5.00 -10.48
C VAL A 385 21.85 -6.35 -9.76
N ASP A 386 21.66 -6.34 -8.45
CA ASP A 386 21.59 -7.55 -7.64
C ASP A 386 20.32 -8.35 -7.97
N VAL A 387 20.38 -9.68 -7.81
CA VAL A 387 19.28 -10.58 -8.15
C VAL A 387 18.84 -11.38 -6.91
N VAL A 388 17.57 -11.25 -6.56
CA VAL A 388 16.89 -12.16 -5.63
C VAL A 388 15.94 -13.03 -6.46
N LYS A 389 16.07 -14.34 -6.34
CA LYS A 389 15.27 -15.31 -7.07
C LYS A 389 14.56 -16.23 -6.09
N ASP A 390 13.31 -16.52 -6.36
CA ASP A 390 12.47 -17.41 -5.54
C ASP A 390 11.33 -17.96 -6.40
N ASP A 391 10.58 -18.92 -5.87
CA ASP A 391 9.30 -19.32 -6.44
C ASP A 391 8.25 -18.26 -6.11
N LEU A 392 7.93 -17.45 -7.09
CA LEU A 392 6.91 -16.40 -6.98
C LEU A 392 5.55 -16.84 -7.50
N THR A 393 5.38 -18.14 -7.84
CA THR A 393 4.17 -18.65 -8.48
C THR A 393 3.19 -19.21 -7.46
N GLU A 394 1.96 -18.69 -7.44
CA GLU A 394 0.82 -19.39 -6.86
C GLU A 394 -0.01 -20.03 -7.98
N THR A 395 0.06 -21.36 -8.09
CA THR A 395 -0.67 -22.09 -9.12
C THR A 395 -2.09 -22.39 -8.64
N GLN A 396 -3.07 -21.61 -9.07
CA GLN A 396 -4.47 -22.00 -9.03
C GLN A 396 -4.79 -22.81 -10.29
N LYS A 397 -5.80 -23.71 -10.23
CA LYS A 397 -6.17 -24.66 -11.31
C LYS A 397 -6.31 -24.04 -12.72
N THR A 398 -6.37 -22.74 -12.84
CA THR A 398 -6.62 -22.01 -14.09
C THR A 398 -5.65 -20.88 -14.41
N TYR A 399 -4.90 -20.35 -13.44
CA TYR A 399 -4.01 -19.20 -13.62
C TYR A 399 -2.76 -19.28 -12.75
N VAL A 400 -1.68 -18.66 -13.21
CA VAL A 400 -0.51 -18.32 -12.39
C VAL A 400 -0.69 -16.90 -11.84
N ARG A 401 -0.49 -16.72 -10.54
CA ARG A 401 -0.53 -15.41 -9.88
C ARG A 401 0.78 -15.17 -9.12
N HIS A 402 1.09 -13.90 -8.95
CA HIS A 402 2.15 -13.47 -8.04
C HIS A 402 1.75 -13.66 -6.58
#